data_70e8719d56a68c1a5e0586c0a4881f6b
#
_entry.id   70e8719d56a68c1a5e0586c0a4881f6b
#
_cell.length_a   1.000
_cell.length_b   1.000
_cell.length_c   1.000
_cell.angle_alpha   90.00
_cell.angle_beta   90.00
_cell.angle_gamma   90.00
#
_symmetry.space_group_name_H-M   'P 1'
#
loop_
_entity.id
_entity.type
_entity.pdbx_description
1 polymer ?
#
loop_
_entity_poly.entity_id
_entity_poly.type
_entity_poly.pdbx_seq_one_letter_code
_entity_poly.pdbx_strand_id
1 'polypeptide(L)'
;MTAAFLGLEAALYAVFLTMDLTGGSGDPVKYASIAVCLVFSVLFACRGGSRLMPAAMALTLGADTFLLLLNDHYGAGVALFCGVQALYLVRICRRNGGRTLWPLRLVLVLGAWAGLWALGLLSPLNLLAAVYFTNFLLNACQAVPLDSPLFSVGLWLFLLCDVCVGIRNQPELFPGGLAAFAQVGMWLFYLPGQVLLVLSGRKEPTK
;
A
#
# COMPACT_ATOMS: atom_id res chain seq x y z
N MET A 1 -9.61 7.54 21.13
CA MET A 1 -9.59 7.61 19.65
C MET A 1 -8.81 6.46 19.04
N THR A 2 -7.51 6.24 19.38
CA THR A 2 -6.71 5.14 18.83
C THR A 2 -7.32 3.75 19.10
N ALA A 3 -7.78 3.50 20.33
CA ALA A 3 -8.42 2.22 20.67
C ALA A 3 -9.73 1.98 19.88
N ALA A 4 -10.54 3.04 19.68
CA ALA A 4 -11.75 2.95 18.87
C ALA A 4 -11.41 2.66 17.38
N PHE A 5 -10.37 3.28 16.85
CA PHE A 5 -9.87 2.98 15.49
C PHE A 5 -9.46 1.51 15.37
N LEU A 6 -8.56 1.05 16.26
CA LEU A 6 -8.09 -0.33 16.25
C LEU A 6 -9.21 -1.35 16.44
N GLY A 7 -10.16 -1.07 17.34
CA GLY A 7 -11.31 -1.96 17.57
C GLY A 7 -12.22 -2.06 16.34
N LEU A 8 -12.50 -0.92 15.69
CA LEU A 8 -13.32 -0.90 14.48
C LEU A 8 -12.63 -1.63 13.33
N GLU A 9 -11.33 -1.35 13.08
CA GLU A 9 -10.58 -2.03 12.02
C GLU A 9 -10.42 -3.52 12.27
N ALA A 10 -10.19 -3.95 13.53
CA ALA A 10 -10.13 -5.36 13.89
C ALA A 10 -11.47 -6.07 13.63
N ALA A 11 -12.60 -5.40 13.94
CA ALA A 11 -13.93 -5.95 13.67
C ALA A 11 -14.18 -6.08 12.15
N LEU A 12 -13.90 -5.04 11.36
CA LEU A 12 -14.03 -5.08 9.90
C LEU A 12 -13.11 -6.14 9.28
N TYR A 13 -11.88 -6.26 9.79
CA TYR A 13 -10.92 -7.28 9.36
C TYR A 13 -11.44 -8.70 9.59
N ALA A 14 -11.97 -8.97 10.80
CA ALA A 14 -12.55 -10.27 11.12
C ALA A 14 -13.76 -10.58 10.23
N VAL A 15 -14.62 -9.59 9.95
CA VAL A 15 -15.81 -9.75 9.10
C VAL A 15 -15.40 -10.11 7.68
N PHE A 16 -14.53 -9.33 7.02
CA PHE A 16 -14.22 -9.62 5.63
C PHE A 16 -13.36 -10.89 5.46
N LEU A 17 -12.47 -11.21 6.41
CA LEU A 17 -11.76 -12.48 6.38
C LEU A 17 -12.72 -13.66 6.49
N THR A 18 -13.73 -13.58 7.35
CA THR A 18 -14.76 -14.60 7.47
C THR A 18 -15.54 -14.72 6.17
N MET A 19 -15.91 -13.60 5.54
CA MET A 19 -16.61 -13.60 4.24
C MET A 19 -15.75 -14.25 3.15
N ASP A 20 -14.47 -13.89 3.04
CA ASP A 20 -13.56 -14.48 2.04
C ASP A 20 -13.36 -15.98 2.25
N LEU A 21 -13.27 -16.45 3.50
CA LEU A 21 -13.12 -17.87 3.84
C LEU A 21 -14.41 -18.69 3.62
N THR A 22 -15.58 -18.05 3.69
CA THR A 22 -16.90 -18.69 3.46
C THR A 22 -17.40 -18.58 2.02
N GLY A 23 -16.58 -18.00 1.11
CA GLY A 23 -16.91 -17.85 -0.32
C GLY A 23 -17.80 -16.64 -0.64
N GLY A 24 -17.98 -15.73 0.32
CA GLY A 24 -18.64 -14.45 0.09
C GLY A 24 -17.69 -13.38 -0.49
N SER A 25 -18.23 -12.31 -1.08
CA SER A 25 -17.44 -11.15 -1.48
C SER A 25 -17.31 -10.19 -0.31
N GLY A 26 -16.10 -10.08 0.25
CA GLY A 26 -15.74 -9.12 1.29
C GLY A 26 -15.41 -7.71 0.78
N ASP A 27 -15.44 -7.46 -0.53
CA ASP A 27 -14.91 -6.24 -1.15
C ASP A 27 -15.55 -4.94 -0.63
N PRO A 28 -16.88 -4.83 -0.39
CA PRO A 28 -17.45 -3.64 0.20
C PRO A 28 -16.94 -3.37 1.63
N VAL A 29 -16.70 -4.44 2.43
CA VAL A 29 -16.19 -4.32 3.80
C VAL A 29 -14.72 -3.90 3.79
N LYS A 30 -13.93 -4.45 2.87
CA LYS A 30 -12.53 -4.06 2.64
C LYS A 30 -12.42 -2.58 2.27
N TYR A 31 -13.27 -2.13 1.34
CA TYR A 31 -13.33 -0.72 0.95
C TYR A 31 -13.76 0.18 2.12
N ALA A 32 -14.75 -0.25 2.91
CA ALA A 32 -15.17 0.48 4.11
C ALA A 32 -14.03 0.62 5.13
N SER A 33 -13.17 -0.40 5.30
CA SER A 33 -11.99 -0.31 6.17
C SER A 33 -11.02 0.79 5.70
N ILE A 34 -10.76 0.90 4.41
CA ILE A 34 -9.89 1.98 3.89
C ILE A 34 -10.56 3.36 4.05
N ALA A 35 -11.87 3.45 3.91
CA ALA A 35 -12.60 4.68 4.22
C ALA A 35 -12.49 5.06 5.70
N VAL A 36 -12.55 4.10 6.62
CA VAL A 36 -12.29 4.32 8.06
C VAL A 36 -10.86 4.79 8.28
N CYS A 37 -9.86 4.18 7.64
CA CYS A 37 -8.47 4.62 7.66
C CYS A 37 -8.35 6.10 7.23
N LEU A 38 -9.03 6.51 6.16
CA LEU A 38 -9.06 7.91 5.72
C LEU A 38 -9.66 8.83 6.79
N VAL A 39 -10.83 8.51 7.33
CA VAL A 39 -11.50 9.31 8.36
C VAL A 39 -10.58 9.48 9.57
N PHE A 40 -9.99 8.42 10.09
CA PHE A 40 -9.10 8.51 11.25
C PHE A 40 -7.79 9.23 10.93
N SER A 41 -7.26 9.13 9.71
CA SER A 41 -6.09 9.92 9.29
C SER A 41 -6.37 11.42 9.30
N VAL A 42 -7.58 11.84 8.88
CA VAL A 42 -8.04 13.24 8.96
C VAL A 42 -8.16 13.66 10.42
N LEU A 43 -8.82 12.87 11.27
CA LEU A 43 -8.97 13.16 12.69
C LEU A 43 -7.62 13.30 13.42
N PHE A 44 -6.62 12.47 13.08
CA PHE A 44 -5.27 12.60 13.60
C PHE A 44 -4.58 13.86 13.10
N ALA A 45 -4.72 14.21 11.82
CA ALA A 45 -4.16 15.45 11.25
C ALA A 45 -4.77 16.70 11.89
N CYS A 46 -6.09 16.75 12.14
CA CYS A 46 -6.76 17.83 12.84
C CYS A 46 -6.26 18.02 14.29
N ARG A 47 -5.68 16.97 14.88
CA ARG A 47 -5.07 17.00 16.22
C ARG A 47 -3.55 17.24 16.20
N GLY A 48 -3.03 17.78 15.10
CA GLY A 48 -1.61 18.14 14.96
C GLY A 48 -0.72 17.00 14.43
N GLY A 49 -1.31 15.93 13.90
CA GLY A 49 -0.60 14.88 13.18
C GLY A 49 -0.19 15.26 11.77
N SER A 50 0.33 14.29 11.03
CA SER A 50 0.81 14.47 9.65
C SER A 50 -0.33 14.77 8.67
N ARG A 51 -0.24 15.90 7.95
CA ARG A 51 -1.18 16.25 6.87
C ARG A 51 -0.96 15.45 5.58
N LEU A 52 0.20 14.80 5.43
CA LEU A 52 0.48 13.94 4.27
C LEU A 52 -0.32 12.63 4.34
N MET A 53 -0.65 12.15 5.53
CA MET A 53 -1.34 10.88 5.70
C MET A 53 -2.78 10.90 5.17
N PRO A 54 -3.63 11.90 5.48
CA PRO A 54 -4.96 11.99 4.85
C PRO A 54 -4.90 12.08 3.32
N ALA A 55 -3.93 12.81 2.77
CA ALA A 55 -3.74 12.89 1.32
C ALA A 55 -3.37 11.53 0.73
N ALA A 56 -2.46 10.80 1.38
CA ALA A 56 -2.10 9.44 0.95
C ALA A 56 -3.30 8.49 1.04
N MET A 57 -4.07 8.52 2.14
CA MET A 57 -5.26 7.67 2.32
C MET A 57 -6.38 8.02 1.32
N ALA A 58 -6.55 9.30 0.96
CA ALA A 58 -7.51 9.70 -0.07
C ALA A 58 -7.15 9.14 -1.44
N LEU A 59 -5.85 9.20 -1.83
CA LEU A 59 -5.38 8.57 -3.07
C LEU A 59 -5.50 7.04 -3.01
N THR A 60 -5.21 6.41 -1.86
CA THR A 60 -5.40 4.98 -1.64
C THR A 60 -6.86 4.57 -1.83
N LEU A 61 -7.80 5.29 -1.20
CA LEU A 61 -9.23 5.03 -1.36
C LEU A 61 -9.67 5.21 -2.82
N GLY A 62 -9.15 6.24 -3.50
CA GLY A 62 -9.38 6.44 -4.94
C GLY A 62 -8.84 5.30 -5.78
N ALA A 63 -7.64 4.78 -5.50
CA ALA A 63 -7.07 3.63 -6.17
C ALA A 63 -7.94 2.38 -5.96
N ASP A 64 -8.38 2.13 -4.72
CA ASP A 64 -9.24 0.99 -4.37
C ASP A 64 -10.63 1.10 -5.01
N THR A 65 -11.12 2.31 -5.32
CA THR A 65 -12.34 2.49 -6.10
C THR A 65 -12.20 1.83 -7.47
N PHE A 66 -11.08 2.04 -8.17
CA PHE A 66 -10.84 1.43 -9.48
C PHE A 66 -10.51 -0.05 -9.39
N LEU A 67 -9.64 -0.44 -8.43
CA LEU A 67 -9.09 -1.78 -8.37
C LEU A 67 -10.01 -2.79 -7.67
N LEU A 68 -10.82 -2.33 -6.71
CA LEU A 68 -11.63 -3.20 -5.87
C LEU A 68 -13.13 -3.09 -6.18
N LEU A 69 -13.68 -1.86 -6.28
CA LEU A 69 -15.13 -1.68 -6.50
C LEU A 69 -15.51 -1.76 -7.97
N LEU A 70 -14.80 -1.03 -8.84
CA LEU A 70 -15.10 -1.02 -10.27
C LEU A 70 -14.48 -2.22 -10.97
N ASN A 71 -13.38 -2.74 -10.46
CA ASN A 71 -12.59 -3.81 -11.05
C ASN A 71 -12.27 -3.53 -12.53
N ASP A 72 -11.98 -2.26 -12.82
CA ASP A 72 -11.71 -1.73 -14.15
C ASP A 72 -10.73 -0.55 -14.06
N HIS A 73 -10.22 -0.09 -15.22
CA HIS A 73 -9.30 1.05 -15.30
C HIS A 73 -8.06 0.90 -14.39
N TYR A 74 -7.49 -0.30 -14.34
CA TYR A 74 -6.35 -0.65 -13.47
C TYR A 74 -5.18 0.35 -13.57
N GLY A 75 -4.93 0.92 -14.75
CA GLY A 75 -3.92 1.95 -14.95
C GLY A 75 -4.17 3.20 -14.11
N ALA A 76 -5.43 3.62 -13.94
CA ALA A 76 -5.79 4.75 -13.08
C ALA A 76 -5.54 4.43 -11.60
N GLY A 77 -5.90 3.22 -11.15
CA GLY A 77 -5.62 2.74 -9.79
C GLY A 77 -4.13 2.75 -9.48
N VAL A 78 -3.31 2.16 -10.37
CA VAL A 78 -1.84 2.14 -10.21
C VAL A 78 -1.24 3.55 -10.25
N ALA A 79 -1.76 4.45 -11.11
CA ALA A 79 -1.30 5.85 -11.15
C ALA A 79 -1.60 6.58 -9.83
N LEU A 80 -2.75 6.35 -9.21
CA LEU A 80 -3.07 6.90 -7.88
C LEU A 80 -2.12 6.33 -6.81
N PHE A 81 -1.77 5.06 -6.85
CA PHE A 81 -0.76 4.48 -5.97
C PHE A 81 0.65 5.05 -6.22
N CYS A 82 1.02 5.42 -7.45
CA CYS A 82 2.24 6.22 -7.69
C CYS A 82 2.18 7.55 -6.92
N GLY A 83 1.03 8.21 -6.89
CA GLY A 83 0.80 9.41 -6.08
C GLY A 83 0.96 9.17 -4.58
N VAL A 84 0.44 8.05 -4.06
CA VAL A 84 0.65 7.61 -2.66
C VAL A 84 2.14 7.48 -2.36
N GLN A 85 2.89 6.80 -3.24
CA GLN A 85 4.34 6.61 -3.06
C GLN A 85 5.12 7.93 -3.13
N ALA A 86 4.67 8.89 -3.96
CA ALA A 86 5.26 10.23 -3.99
C ALA A 86 5.06 10.96 -2.65
N LEU A 87 3.87 10.87 -2.03
CA LEU A 87 3.61 11.46 -0.71
C LEU A 87 4.45 10.78 0.40
N TYR A 88 4.63 9.46 0.34
CA TYR A 88 5.50 8.75 1.27
C TYR A 88 6.96 9.13 1.05
N LEU A 89 7.42 9.29 -0.20
CA LEU A 89 8.77 9.81 -0.49
C LEU A 89 8.98 11.21 0.11
N VAL A 90 8.01 12.12 -0.06
CA VAL A 90 8.08 13.45 0.58
C VAL A 90 8.22 13.33 2.10
N ARG A 91 7.47 12.42 2.74
CA ARG A 91 7.58 12.18 4.18
C ARG A 91 8.97 11.65 4.56
N ILE A 92 9.52 10.70 3.80
CA ILE A 92 10.85 10.13 3.98
C ILE A 92 11.91 11.23 3.83
N CYS A 93 11.85 12.01 2.74
CA CYS A 93 12.82 13.07 2.46
C CYS A 93 12.86 14.16 3.55
N ARG A 94 11.72 14.47 4.16
CA ARG A 94 11.65 15.41 5.30
C ARG A 94 12.39 14.91 6.54
N ARG A 95 12.63 13.60 6.66
CA ARG A 95 13.29 12.96 7.83
C ARG A 95 14.70 12.47 7.55
N ASN A 96 15.07 12.22 6.28
CA ASN A 96 16.37 11.67 5.90
C ASN A 96 17.33 12.71 5.30
N GLY A 97 17.06 14.00 5.47
CA GLY A 97 17.88 15.09 4.91
C GLY A 97 17.76 15.27 3.40
N GLY A 98 16.62 14.94 2.82
CA GLY A 98 16.31 15.17 1.40
C GLY A 98 16.86 14.10 0.42
N ARG A 99 17.35 12.98 0.92
CA ARG A 99 17.91 11.91 0.08
C ARG A 99 16.82 11.16 -0.67
N THR A 100 16.70 11.43 -1.98
CA THR A 100 15.71 10.81 -2.86
C THR A 100 16.20 9.54 -3.55
N LEU A 101 17.52 9.35 -3.70
CA LEU A 101 18.17 8.25 -4.41
C LEU A 101 17.73 8.14 -5.89
N TRP A 102 17.52 9.28 -6.57
CA TRP A 102 17.07 9.29 -7.96
C TRP A 102 17.86 8.40 -8.93
N PRO A 103 19.22 8.36 -8.91
CA PRO A 103 19.94 7.47 -9.80
C PRO A 103 19.59 5.99 -9.59
N LEU A 104 19.48 5.57 -8.33
CA LEU A 104 19.10 4.18 -8.00
C LEU A 104 17.67 3.88 -8.44
N ARG A 105 16.73 4.83 -8.25
CA ARG A 105 15.35 4.68 -8.74
C ARG A 105 15.30 4.47 -10.25
N LEU A 106 16.05 5.27 -10.98
CA LEU A 106 16.12 5.14 -12.44
C LEU A 106 16.71 3.79 -12.87
N VAL A 107 17.81 3.36 -12.25
CA VAL A 107 18.43 2.06 -12.54
C VAL A 107 17.44 0.90 -12.28
N LEU A 108 16.72 0.94 -11.17
CA LEU A 108 15.73 -0.10 -10.85
C LEU A 108 14.55 -0.11 -11.81
N VAL A 109 14.03 1.04 -12.20
CA VAL A 109 12.94 1.14 -13.19
C VAL A 109 13.42 0.59 -14.55
N LEU A 110 14.58 1.00 -15.03
CA LEU A 110 15.12 0.51 -16.30
C LEU A 110 15.41 -0.99 -16.25
N GLY A 111 15.95 -1.48 -15.15
CA GLY A 111 16.16 -2.92 -14.92
C GLY A 111 14.86 -3.71 -14.92
N ALA A 112 13.82 -3.20 -14.25
CA ALA A 112 12.49 -3.82 -14.24
C ALA A 112 11.86 -3.84 -15.64
N TRP A 113 11.97 -2.75 -16.42
CA TRP A 113 11.49 -2.70 -17.80
C TRP A 113 12.24 -3.67 -18.71
N ALA A 114 13.56 -3.79 -18.55
CA ALA A 114 14.36 -4.78 -19.28
C ALA A 114 13.94 -6.21 -18.92
N GLY A 115 13.66 -6.48 -17.64
CA GLY A 115 13.12 -7.77 -17.20
C GLY A 115 11.75 -8.09 -17.82
N LEU A 116 10.83 -7.12 -17.81
CA LEU A 116 9.52 -7.28 -18.47
C LEU A 116 9.64 -7.54 -19.96
N TRP A 117 10.58 -6.85 -20.63
CA TRP A 117 10.87 -7.11 -22.03
C TRP A 117 11.39 -8.53 -22.26
N ALA A 118 12.35 -8.99 -21.45
CA ALA A 118 12.92 -10.32 -21.58
C ALA A 118 11.90 -11.45 -21.32
N LEU A 119 10.88 -11.19 -20.49
CA LEU A 119 9.79 -12.12 -20.19
C LEU A 119 8.62 -12.01 -21.19
N GLY A 120 8.64 -11.07 -22.14
CA GLY A 120 7.53 -10.85 -23.07
C GLY A 120 6.28 -10.24 -22.43
N LEU A 121 6.43 -9.60 -21.25
CA LEU A 121 5.34 -9.04 -20.44
C LEU A 121 5.17 -7.52 -20.63
N LEU A 122 5.69 -6.94 -21.72
CA LEU A 122 5.55 -5.50 -21.97
C LEU A 122 4.09 -5.13 -22.24
N SER A 123 3.57 -4.28 -21.38
CA SER A 123 2.29 -3.58 -21.57
C SER A 123 2.37 -2.22 -20.89
N PRO A 124 1.53 -1.24 -21.27
CA PRO A 124 1.51 0.07 -20.58
C PRO A 124 1.24 -0.07 -19.08
N LEU A 125 0.37 -1.00 -18.67
CA LEU A 125 0.06 -1.27 -17.28
C LEU A 125 1.27 -1.85 -16.53
N ASN A 126 1.97 -2.83 -17.11
CA ASN A 126 3.14 -3.46 -16.48
C ASN A 126 4.31 -2.48 -16.37
N LEU A 127 4.52 -1.61 -17.37
CA LEU A 127 5.52 -0.54 -17.29
C LEU A 127 5.22 0.44 -16.15
N LEU A 128 3.97 0.86 -16.01
CA LEU A 128 3.54 1.73 -14.90
C LEU A 128 3.66 1.01 -13.54
N ALA A 129 3.24 -0.24 -13.46
CA ALA A 129 3.36 -1.06 -12.25
C ALA A 129 4.84 -1.25 -11.84
N ALA A 130 5.77 -1.41 -12.79
CA ALA A 130 7.21 -1.47 -12.52
C ALA A 130 7.74 -0.14 -11.94
N VAL A 131 7.31 1.01 -12.46
CA VAL A 131 7.64 2.33 -11.89
C VAL A 131 7.11 2.43 -10.47
N TYR A 132 5.86 2.07 -10.25
CA TYR A 132 5.23 2.04 -8.93
C TYR A 132 6.01 1.17 -7.95
N PHE A 133 6.19 -0.11 -8.28
CA PHE A 133 6.76 -1.12 -7.38
C PHE A 133 8.22 -0.84 -7.02
N THR A 134 9.05 -0.44 -7.99
CA THR A 134 10.47 -0.12 -7.73
C THR A 134 10.61 1.12 -6.83
N ASN A 135 9.77 2.14 -7.03
CA ASN A 135 9.74 3.30 -6.14
C ASN A 135 9.23 2.93 -4.74
N PHE A 136 8.23 2.07 -4.66
CA PHE A 136 7.71 1.58 -3.38
C PHE A 136 8.77 0.80 -2.61
N LEU A 137 9.45 -0.14 -3.25
CA LEU A 137 10.54 -0.91 -2.64
C LEU A 137 11.60 0.02 -2.04
N LEU A 138 12.05 1.03 -2.79
CA LEU A 138 13.02 2.00 -2.27
C LEU A 138 12.46 2.85 -1.13
N ASN A 139 11.20 3.23 -1.16
CA ASN A 139 10.56 3.93 -0.06
C ASN A 139 10.53 3.07 1.21
N ALA A 140 10.16 1.79 1.09
CA ALA A 140 10.17 0.85 2.21
C ALA A 140 11.59 0.68 2.79
N CYS A 141 12.61 0.51 1.93
CA CYS A 141 14.01 0.44 2.37
C CYS A 141 14.47 1.74 3.05
N GLN A 142 14.16 2.91 2.47
CA GLN A 142 14.53 4.21 3.04
C GLN A 142 13.78 4.53 4.35
N ALA A 143 12.65 3.89 4.61
CA ALA A 143 11.91 4.08 5.85
C ALA A 143 12.51 3.31 7.04
N VAL A 144 13.31 2.26 6.80
CA VAL A 144 13.91 1.43 7.87
C VAL A 144 14.78 2.24 8.84
N PRO A 145 15.73 3.08 8.37
CA PRO A 145 16.57 3.86 9.27
C PRO A 145 15.88 5.08 9.90
N LEU A 146 14.61 5.33 9.60
CA LEU A 146 13.87 6.44 10.19
C LEU A 146 13.35 6.04 11.58
N ASP A 147 13.37 6.99 12.51
CA ASP A 147 12.79 6.80 13.86
C ASP A 147 11.24 6.83 13.77
N SER A 148 10.69 5.85 13.06
CA SER A 148 9.25 5.68 12.89
C SER A 148 8.88 4.22 12.55
N PRO A 149 8.96 3.30 13.53
CA PRO A 149 8.77 1.87 13.28
C PRO A 149 7.39 1.54 12.70
N LEU A 150 6.33 2.23 13.15
CA LEU A 150 4.98 2.01 12.59
C LEU A 150 4.92 2.34 11.11
N PHE A 151 5.61 3.40 10.67
CA PHE A 151 5.67 3.77 9.25
C PHE A 151 6.44 2.74 8.43
N SER A 152 7.62 2.34 8.93
CA SER A 152 8.46 1.35 8.25
C SER A 152 7.75 0.00 8.13
N VAL A 153 7.24 -0.55 9.24
CA VAL A 153 6.52 -1.83 9.23
C VAL A 153 5.25 -1.75 8.36
N GLY A 154 4.52 -0.63 8.43
CA GLY A 154 3.34 -0.40 7.59
C GLY A 154 3.68 -0.45 6.09
N LEU A 155 4.79 0.19 5.67
CA LEU A 155 5.26 0.14 4.28
C LEU A 155 5.66 -1.28 3.86
N TRP A 156 6.37 -2.03 4.71
CA TRP A 156 6.76 -3.41 4.38
C TRP A 156 5.57 -4.34 4.28
N LEU A 157 4.57 -4.23 5.16
CA LEU A 157 3.33 -5.01 5.04
C LEU A 157 2.57 -4.66 3.76
N PHE A 158 2.46 -3.37 3.44
CA PHE A 158 1.81 -2.95 2.20
C PHE A 158 2.60 -3.43 0.96
N LEU A 159 3.94 -3.41 0.98
CA LEU A 159 4.76 -3.97 -0.09
C LEU A 159 4.56 -5.49 -0.24
N LEU A 160 4.45 -6.24 0.86
CA LEU A 160 4.14 -7.67 0.83
C LEU A 160 2.76 -7.95 0.22
N CYS A 161 1.77 -7.10 0.50
CA CYS A 161 0.48 -7.16 -0.19
C CYS A 161 0.68 -7.06 -1.71
N ASP A 162 1.45 -6.08 -2.18
CA ASP A 162 1.66 -5.86 -3.62
C ASP A 162 2.45 -7.00 -4.27
N VAL A 163 3.39 -7.62 -3.56
CA VAL A 163 4.02 -8.86 -4.02
C VAL A 163 2.97 -9.96 -4.22
N CYS A 164 2.04 -10.11 -3.28
CA CYS A 164 0.93 -11.06 -3.43
C CYS A 164 0.03 -10.72 -4.63
N VAL A 165 -0.28 -9.44 -4.84
CA VAL A 165 -1.04 -8.97 -6.01
C VAL A 165 -0.29 -9.32 -7.32
N GLY A 166 1.02 -9.10 -7.36
CA GLY A 166 1.86 -9.46 -8.51
C GLY A 166 1.83 -10.95 -8.81
N ILE A 167 1.99 -11.80 -7.80
CA ILE A 167 1.92 -13.27 -7.91
C ILE A 167 0.54 -13.72 -8.40
N ARG A 168 -0.52 -13.15 -7.83
CA ARG A 168 -1.91 -13.45 -8.23
C ARG A 168 -2.19 -13.11 -9.69
N ASN A 169 -1.61 -12.04 -10.22
CA ASN A 169 -1.84 -11.59 -11.58
C ASN A 169 -1.01 -12.36 -12.63
N GLN A 170 -0.03 -13.17 -12.21
CA GLN A 170 0.84 -13.97 -13.06
C GLN A 170 1.00 -15.39 -12.46
N PRO A 171 -0.10 -16.12 -12.20
CA PRO A 171 -0.06 -17.39 -11.46
C PRO A 171 0.75 -18.46 -12.16
N GLU A 172 0.89 -18.38 -13.49
CA GLU A 172 1.67 -19.33 -14.30
C GLU A 172 3.18 -19.26 -14.06
N LEU A 173 3.68 -18.12 -13.54
CA LEU A 173 5.10 -17.94 -13.23
C LEU A 173 5.50 -18.50 -11.87
N PHE A 174 4.52 -18.93 -11.04
CA PHE A 174 4.76 -19.30 -9.65
C PHE A 174 4.19 -20.68 -9.32
N PRO A 175 4.78 -21.41 -8.33
CA PRO A 175 4.21 -22.66 -7.83
C PRO A 175 2.78 -22.47 -7.32
N GLY A 176 1.89 -23.42 -7.61
CA GLY A 176 0.46 -23.32 -7.29
C GLY A 176 0.14 -23.01 -5.81
N GLY A 177 0.94 -23.57 -4.88
CA GLY A 177 0.80 -23.25 -3.44
C GLY A 177 1.08 -21.79 -3.11
N LEU A 178 2.04 -21.15 -3.80
CA LEU A 178 2.36 -19.75 -3.61
C LEU A 178 1.26 -18.84 -4.23
N ALA A 179 0.75 -19.23 -5.39
CA ALA A 179 -0.36 -18.52 -6.04
C ALA A 179 -1.64 -18.60 -5.17
N ALA A 180 -1.92 -19.75 -4.56
CA ALA A 180 -3.04 -19.90 -3.63
C ALA A 180 -2.86 -19.05 -2.36
N PHE A 181 -1.66 -19.05 -1.77
CA PHE A 181 -1.34 -18.17 -0.63
C PHE A 181 -1.51 -16.69 -0.97
N ALA A 182 -1.07 -16.27 -2.14
CA ALA A 182 -1.11 -14.87 -2.57
C ALA A 182 -2.54 -14.31 -2.60
N GLN A 183 -3.55 -15.13 -2.88
CA GLN A 183 -4.97 -14.73 -2.85
C GLN A 183 -5.44 -14.27 -1.46
N VAL A 184 -4.99 -14.94 -0.42
CA VAL A 184 -5.31 -14.57 0.96
C VAL A 184 -4.28 -13.57 1.51
N GLY A 185 -3.02 -13.77 1.16
CA GLY A 185 -1.88 -12.98 1.65
C GLY A 185 -2.01 -11.49 1.35
N MET A 186 -2.54 -11.10 0.18
CA MET A 186 -2.73 -9.68 -0.12
C MET A 186 -3.60 -8.98 0.93
N TRP A 187 -4.68 -9.59 1.40
CA TRP A 187 -5.56 -9.01 2.41
C TRP A 187 -4.99 -9.14 3.82
N LEU A 188 -4.25 -10.22 4.08
CA LEU A 188 -3.56 -10.42 5.35
C LEU A 188 -2.57 -9.29 5.64
N PHE A 189 -1.91 -8.76 4.60
CA PHE A 189 -0.91 -7.71 4.73
C PHE A 189 -1.46 -6.30 4.50
N TYR A 190 -2.48 -6.14 3.62
CA TYR A 190 -2.96 -4.83 3.21
C TYR A 190 -3.52 -4.01 4.36
N LEU A 191 -4.57 -4.50 5.01
CA LEU A 191 -5.23 -3.72 6.06
C LEU A 191 -4.34 -3.46 7.27
N PRO A 192 -3.59 -4.42 7.83
CA PRO A 192 -2.63 -4.12 8.90
C PRO A 192 -1.58 -3.10 8.47
N GLY A 193 -1.10 -3.15 7.22
CA GLY A 193 -0.21 -2.15 6.65
C GLY A 193 -0.81 -0.75 6.68
N GLN A 194 -2.04 -0.58 6.17
CA GLN A 194 -2.74 0.72 6.13
C GLN A 194 -3.02 1.25 7.54
N VAL A 195 -3.44 0.40 8.47
CA VAL A 195 -3.66 0.78 9.88
C VAL A 195 -2.38 1.31 10.51
N LEU A 196 -1.24 0.63 10.33
CA LEU A 196 0.04 1.10 10.86
C LEU A 196 0.50 2.41 10.21
N LEU A 197 0.28 2.59 8.91
CA LEU A 197 0.56 3.83 8.21
C LEU A 197 -0.24 4.99 8.78
N VAL A 198 -1.55 4.81 9.00
CA VAL A 198 -2.42 5.81 9.63
C VAL A 198 -1.96 6.13 11.05
N LEU A 199 -1.66 5.13 11.87
CA LEU A 199 -1.16 5.33 13.23
C LEU A 199 0.18 6.06 13.26
N SER A 200 1.04 5.83 12.28
CA SER A 200 2.32 6.52 12.14
C SER A 200 2.18 8.02 11.86
N GLY A 201 1.00 8.43 11.36
CA GLY A 201 0.67 9.83 11.08
C GLY A 201 0.16 10.63 12.27
N ARG A 202 -0.13 9.97 13.40
CA ARG A 202 -0.61 10.66 14.61
C ARG A 202 0.50 11.53 15.24
N LYS A 203 0.10 12.54 15.99
CA LYS A 203 1.05 13.33 16.80
C LYS A 203 1.62 12.42 17.89
N GLU A 204 2.96 12.33 17.95
CA GLU A 204 3.62 11.66 19.07
C GLU A 204 3.36 12.43 20.36
N PRO A 205 3.19 11.74 21.52
CA PRO A 205 3.15 12.42 22.81
C PRO A 205 4.47 13.19 22.97
N THR A 206 4.36 14.49 23.22
CA THR A 206 5.53 15.26 23.67
C THR A 206 6.08 14.61 24.94
N LYS A 207 7.31 14.10 24.88
CA LYS A 207 8.03 13.63 26.07
C LYS A 207 8.29 14.80 26.99
#